data_8f0e3c928d912a190843b8d72acd5a35
#
_entry.id   8f0e3c928d912a190843b8d72acd5a35
#
_cell.length_a   1.000
_cell.length_b   1.000
_cell.length_c   1.000
_cell.angle_alpha   90.00
_cell.angle_beta   90.00
_cell.angle_gamma   90.00
#
_symmetry.space_group_name_H-M   'P 1'
#
loop_
_entity.id
_entity.type
_entity.pdbx_description
1 polymer ?
#
loop_
_entity_poly.entity_id
_entity_poly.type
_entity_poly.pdbx_seq_one_letter_code
_entity_poly.pdbx_strand_id
1 'polypeptide(L)'
;VTHFPSLYHYLNKKTQNSSAAASLFKSINHVGTDRLISFLLKEQPDLIISTFPTASVMMSRIKQGGWLPSSPFLTLITDYSVHSSWVNRCTDGYLVSSNAVREKMIGMNVEPEKIITTGIPILSDFSGSPNIAALRKKLAIPAGQKVLLIMGGGCGIFKNMLPVLKNVDRLKSNFRIVTICGHNQKAYEDFNNFSRTSRHPVQVEGFIDNISEWMAVADLLVTKPGGLTISEAIVSELPMIIYKPLGGQEADNAQFLLSSGLSIAA
;
A
#
# COMPACT_ATOMS: atom_id res chain seq x y z
N VAL A 1 -12.80 -4.68 5.39
CA VAL A 1 -12.54 -3.73 4.28
C VAL A 1 -12.99 -4.33 2.96
N THR A 2 -12.82 -5.64 2.73
CA THR A 2 -13.17 -6.33 1.47
C THR A 2 -14.67 -6.46 1.22
N HIS A 3 -15.53 -6.39 2.25
CA HIS A 3 -16.97 -6.61 2.11
C HIS A 3 -17.81 -5.33 1.87
N PHE A 4 -17.30 -4.14 2.19
CA PHE A 4 -18.05 -2.87 2.02
C PHE A 4 -17.13 -1.71 1.59
N PRO A 5 -16.58 -1.72 0.37
CA PRO A 5 -15.68 -0.64 -0.11
C PRO A 5 -16.35 0.73 -0.18
N SER A 6 -17.66 0.77 -0.52
CA SER A 6 -18.45 2.01 -0.60
C SER A 6 -18.70 2.63 0.77
N LEU A 7 -18.92 1.81 1.80
CA LEU A 7 -19.10 2.26 3.17
C LEU A 7 -17.80 2.84 3.74
N TYR A 8 -16.67 2.17 3.48
CA TYR A 8 -15.34 2.65 3.89
C TYR A 8 -15.00 4.00 3.23
N HIS A 9 -15.24 4.13 1.94
CA HIS A 9 -15.05 5.39 1.22
C HIS A 9 -15.94 6.52 1.75
N TYR A 10 -17.23 6.24 1.98
CA TYR A 10 -18.18 7.19 2.55
C TYR A 10 -17.77 7.64 3.95
N LEU A 11 -17.40 6.71 4.80
CA LEU A 11 -16.94 6.98 6.17
C LEU A 11 -15.64 7.80 6.15
N ASN A 12 -14.68 7.44 5.31
CA ASN A 12 -13.40 8.16 5.20
C ASN A 12 -13.61 9.61 4.73
N LYS A 13 -14.45 9.84 3.71
CA LYS A 13 -14.77 11.18 3.21
C LYS A 13 -15.53 12.02 4.24
N LYS A 14 -16.43 11.41 5.03
CA LYS A 14 -17.21 12.10 6.04
C LYS A 14 -16.40 12.41 7.30
N THR A 15 -15.40 11.59 7.63
CA THR A 15 -14.48 11.83 8.76
C THR A 15 -13.41 12.90 8.45
N GLN A 16 -13.13 13.18 7.18
CA GLN A 16 -12.26 14.31 6.80
C GLN A 16 -12.87 15.67 7.17
N ASN A 17 -14.23 15.78 7.18
CA ASN A 17 -14.93 17.07 7.26
C ASN A 17 -15.87 17.25 8.46
N SER A 18 -15.98 16.29 9.41
CA SER A 18 -16.88 16.45 10.56
C SER A 18 -16.36 15.84 11.86
N SER A 19 -16.38 16.62 12.94
CA SER A 19 -16.06 16.20 14.31
C SER A 19 -16.99 15.10 14.85
N ALA A 20 -18.24 15.04 14.39
CA ALA A 20 -19.23 14.05 14.82
C ALA A 20 -18.95 12.62 14.31
N ALA A 21 -18.51 12.47 13.05
CA ALA A 21 -18.16 11.16 12.50
C ALA A 21 -16.83 10.63 13.07
N ALA A 22 -15.87 11.52 13.38
CA ALA A 22 -14.67 11.17 14.12
C ALA A 22 -15.00 10.68 15.54
N SER A 23 -16.03 11.26 16.19
CA SER A 23 -16.55 10.82 17.49
C SER A 23 -17.21 9.43 17.41
N LEU A 24 -17.96 9.13 16.35
CA LEU A 24 -18.59 7.81 16.15
C LEU A 24 -17.53 6.71 15.91
N PHE A 25 -16.52 7.01 15.11
CA PHE A 25 -15.36 6.10 14.91
C PHE A 25 -14.60 5.86 16.22
N LYS A 26 -14.53 6.89 17.06
CA LYS A 26 -13.96 6.78 18.41
C LYS A 26 -14.80 5.87 19.33
N SER A 27 -16.12 5.80 19.19
CA SER A 27 -16.99 4.94 20.03
C SER A 27 -16.93 3.47 19.65
N ILE A 28 -16.79 3.13 18.36
CA ILE A 28 -16.70 1.74 17.88
C ILE A 28 -15.41 1.05 18.35
N ASN A 29 -14.37 1.82 18.67
CA ASN A 29 -13.06 1.28 19.08
C ASN A 29 -12.96 0.82 20.55
N HIS A 30 -14.05 0.83 21.33
CA HIS A 30 -14.06 0.23 22.67
C HIS A 30 -14.04 -1.32 22.64
N VAL A 31 -14.55 -1.91 21.56
CA VAL A 31 -14.55 -3.37 21.41
C VAL A 31 -13.12 -3.84 21.09
N GLY A 32 -12.52 -4.55 22.02
CA GLY A 32 -11.17 -5.12 21.89
C GLY A 32 -10.06 -4.37 22.63
N THR A 33 -10.32 -3.16 23.15
CA THR A 33 -9.32 -2.38 23.91
C THR A 33 -8.85 -3.15 25.14
N ASP A 34 -9.74 -3.81 25.89
CA ASP A 34 -9.40 -4.57 27.10
C ASP A 34 -8.48 -5.77 26.78
N ARG A 35 -8.70 -6.43 25.65
CA ARG A 35 -7.83 -7.53 25.20
C ARG A 35 -6.44 -7.00 24.82
N LEU A 36 -6.39 -5.86 24.16
CA LEU A 36 -5.12 -5.23 23.80
C LEU A 36 -4.38 -4.76 25.07
N ILE A 37 -5.05 -4.16 26.04
CA ILE A 37 -4.46 -3.78 27.34
C ILE A 37 -3.88 -5.02 28.02
N SER A 38 -4.68 -6.10 28.18
CA SER A 38 -4.24 -7.33 28.82
C SER A 38 -3.04 -7.95 28.12
N PHE A 39 -3.01 -7.92 26.78
CA PHE A 39 -1.88 -8.39 25.98
C PHE A 39 -0.63 -7.55 26.24
N LEU A 40 -0.74 -6.22 26.15
CA LEU A 40 0.39 -5.30 26.32
C LEU A 40 0.95 -5.32 27.76
N LEU A 41 0.08 -5.46 28.77
CA LEU A 41 0.51 -5.61 30.16
C LEU A 41 1.24 -6.93 30.42
N LYS A 42 0.88 -7.99 29.69
CA LYS A 42 1.58 -9.27 29.75
C LYS A 42 2.93 -9.21 29.04
N GLU A 43 2.98 -8.68 27.83
CA GLU A 43 4.18 -8.66 26.99
C GLU A 43 5.21 -7.58 27.41
N GLN A 44 4.75 -6.50 28.09
CA GLN A 44 5.58 -5.38 28.55
C GLN A 44 6.58 -4.88 27.50
N PRO A 45 6.12 -4.45 26.29
CA PRO A 45 7.02 -4.08 25.21
C PRO A 45 7.85 -2.84 25.55
N ASP A 46 9.12 -2.82 25.14
CA ASP A 46 10.01 -1.69 25.25
C ASP A 46 9.64 -0.56 24.26
N LEU A 47 8.98 -0.90 23.15
CA LEU A 47 8.55 0.02 22.10
C LEU A 47 7.28 -0.50 21.44
N ILE A 48 6.33 0.39 21.16
CA ILE A 48 5.12 0.07 20.42
C ILE A 48 5.09 0.87 19.12
N ILE A 49 4.95 0.19 17.99
CA ILE A 49 4.79 0.82 16.68
C ILE A 49 3.45 0.43 16.08
N SER A 50 2.60 1.41 15.80
CA SER A 50 1.33 1.19 15.09
C SER A 50 1.47 1.57 13.62
N THR A 51 1.01 0.67 12.75
CA THR A 51 0.99 0.85 11.29
C THR A 51 -0.43 1.00 10.73
N PHE A 52 -1.41 1.21 11.62
CA PHE A 52 -2.82 1.30 11.23
C PHE A 52 -3.57 2.34 12.06
N PRO A 53 -4.39 3.23 11.45
CA PRO A 53 -5.02 4.36 12.16
C PRO A 53 -5.86 3.94 13.37
N THR A 54 -6.66 2.88 13.24
CA THR A 54 -7.50 2.38 14.36
C THR A 54 -6.65 1.92 15.53
N ALA A 55 -5.55 1.22 15.28
CA ALA A 55 -4.63 0.78 16.33
C ALA A 55 -3.95 1.99 16.99
N SER A 56 -3.58 3.02 16.22
CA SER A 56 -3.01 4.26 16.76
C SER A 56 -3.99 4.99 17.69
N VAL A 57 -5.29 5.05 17.32
CA VAL A 57 -6.34 5.62 18.18
C VAL A 57 -6.49 4.81 19.47
N MET A 58 -6.51 3.47 19.39
CA MET A 58 -6.62 2.60 20.56
C MET A 58 -5.42 2.78 21.49
N MET A 59 -4.20 2.77 20.96
CA MET A 59 -2.98 2.99 21.75
C MET A 59 -2.94 4.34 22.43
N SER A 60 -3.33 5.42 21.73
CA SER A 60 -3.39 6.74 22.32
C SER A 60 -4.34 6.77 23.53
N ARG A 61 -5.46 6.05 23.49
CA ARG A 61 -6.39 5.94 24.62
C ARG A 61 -5.82 5.14 25.77
N ILE A 62 -5.15 4.02 25.49
CA ILE A 62 -4.48 3.18 26.49
C ILE A 62 -3.46 4.02 27.25
N LYS A 63 -2.61 4.77 26.56
CA LYS A 63 -1.65 5.67 27.18
C LYS A 63 -2.32 6.79 27.96
N GLN A 64 -3.39 7.40 27.43
CA GLN A 64 -4.16 8.43 28.11
C GLN A 64 -4.80 7.91 29.41
N GLY A 65 -5.18 6.65 29.46
CA GLY A 65 -5.68 5.97 30.67
C GLY A 65 -4.59 5.56 31.68
N GLY A 66 -3.31 5.81 31.38
CA GLY A 66 -2.19 5.53 32.29
C GLY A 66 -1.75 4.08 32.34
N TRP A 67 -2.24 3.21 31.41
CA TRP A 67 -1.95 1.77 31.43
C TRP A 67 -0.52 1.42 31.05
N LEU A 68 0.12 2.20 30.17
CA LEU A 68 1.49 1.97 29.66
C LEU A 68 2.24 3.31 29.55
N PRO A 69 2.48 4.01 30.65
CA PRO A 69 3.06 5.36 30.61
C PRO A 69 4.52 5.37 30.14
N SER A 70 5.28 4.32 30.42
CA SER A 70 6.73 4.23 30.15
C SER A 70 7.09 3.69 28.78
N SER A 71 6.20 2.95 28.10
CA SER A 71 6.50 2.40 26.77
C SER A 71 6.34 3.47 25.71
N PRO A 72 7.39 3.85 24.95
CA PRO A 72 7.28 4.74 23.81
C PRO A 72 6.29 4.19 22.78
N PHE A 73 5.48 5.10 22.20
CA PHE A 73 4.49 4.75 21.19
C PHE A 73 4.71 5.57 19.93
N LEU A 74 5.08 4.91 18.84
CA LEU A 74 5.26 5.53 17.54
C LEU A 74 4.12 5.14 16.58
N THR A 75 3.79 6.03 15.69
CA THR A 75 2.87 5.77 14.58
C THR A 75 3.64 5.83 13.26
N LEU A 76 3.66 4.73 12.53
CA LEU A 76 4.22 4.63 11.19
C LEU A 76 3.09 4.79 10.16
N ILE A 77 3.14 5.85 9.38
CA ILE A 77 2.16 6.12 8.32
C ILE A 77 2.59 5.42 7.05
N THR A 78 1.82 4.40 6.65
CA THR A 78 2.11 3.53 5.49
C THR A 78 1.45 4.00 4.20
N ASP A 79 1.21 5.32 4.08
CA ASP A 79 0.64 5.97 2.90
C ASP A 79 1.45 7.23 2.56
N TYR A 80 1.33 7.70 1.33
CA TYR A 80 1.90 8.99 0.87
C TYR A 80 0.93 10.16 1.09
N SER A 81 -0.03 9.95 1.94
CA SER A 81 -0.96 10.96 2.43
C SER A 81 -1.22 10.76 3.91
N VAL A 82 -1.72 11.79 4.58
CA VAL A 82 -2.11 11.71 5.97
C VAL A 82 -3.56 12.14 6.16
N HIS A 83 -4.29 11.37 6.96
CA HIS A 83 -5.63 11.64 7.42
C HIS A 83 -5.63 11.97 8.91
N SER A 84 -6.57 12.78 9.37
CA SER A 84 -6.67 13.20 10.79
C SER A 84 -6.75 12.04 11.79
N SER A 85 -7.20 10.86 11.36
CA SER A 85 -7.22 9.67 12.21
C SER A 85 -5.83 9.12 12.60
N TRP A 86 -4.78 9.50 11.87
CA TRP A 86 -3.40 9.17 12.22
C TRP A 86 -2.86 10.03 13.36
N VAL A 87 -3.38 11.26 13.52
CA VAL A 87 -2.89 12.21 14.52
C VAL A 87 -3.59 11.98 15.85
N ASN A 88 -2.83 11.59 16.87
CA ASN A 88 -3.32 11.24 18.19
C ASN A 88 -2.47 11.89 19.29
N ARG A 89 -3.11 12.31 20.41
CA ARG A 89 -2.49 13.10 21.48
C ARG A 89 -1.32 12.40 22.19
N CYS A 90 -1.43 11.09 22.39
CA CYS A 90 -0.45 10.32 23.16
C CYS A 90 0.53 9.56 22.25
N THR A 91 0.69 9.98 21.01
CA THR A 91 1.75 9.49 20.12
C THR A 91 3.04 10.24 20.45
N ASP A 92 4.09 9.50 20.76
CA ASP A 92 5.40 10.06 21.11
C ASP A 92 6.19 10.47 19.86
N GLY A 93 5.96 9.82 18.72
CA GLY A 93 6.58 10.17 17.44
C GLY A 93 5.87 9.56 16.24
N TYR A 94 6.12 10.16 15.08
CA TYR A 94 5.57 9.75 13.79
C TYR A 94 6.69 9.43 12.81
N LEU A 95 6.59 8.28 12.16
CA LEU A 95 7.44 7.89 11.03
C LEU A 95 6.61 8.05 9.76
N VAL A 96 7.10 8.87 8.82
CA VAL A 96 6.31 9.25 7.65
C VAL A 96 7.02 8.93 6.33
N SER A 97 6.22 8.74 5.29
CA SER A 97 6.67 8.30 3.97
C SER A 97 7.48 9.36 3.21
N SER A 98 7.21 10.64 3.42
CA SER A 98 7.80 11.73 2.65
C SER A 98 7.75 13.07 3.36
N ASN A 99 8.54 14.03 2.90
CA ASN A 99 8.49 15.40 3.39
C ASN A 99 7.12 16.06 3.13
N ALA A 100 6.44 15.71 2.05
CA ALA A 100 5.09 16.21 1.78
C ALA A 100 4.09 15.78 2.87
N VAL A 101 4.19 14.54 3.36
CA VAL A 101 3.39 14.05 4.49
C VAL A 101 3.79 14.77 5.77
N ARG A 102 5.08 14.99 6.01
CA ARG A 102 5.59 15.74 7.16
C ARG A 102 5.00 17.14 7.21
N GLU A 103 5.09 17.91 6.14
CA GLU A 103 4.55 19.27 6.08
C GLU A 103 3.03 19.31 6.30
N LYS A 104 2.31 18.34 5.74
CA LYS A 104 0.87 18.22 5.96
C LYS A 104 0.52 17.95 7.42
N MET A 105 1.34 17.17 8.15
CA MET A 105 1.15 16.90 9.58
C MET A 105 1.47 18.13 10.44
N ILE A 106 2.48 18.89 10.08
CA ILE A 106 2.76 20.19 10.73
C ILE A 106 1.56 21.12 10.56
N GLY A 107 0.96 21.18 9.39
CA GLY A 107 -0.29 21.91 9.14
C GLY A 107 -1.51 21.38 9.94
N MET A 108 -1.43 20.15 10.49
CA MET A 108 -2.40 19.60 11.43
C MET A 108 -2.03 19.81 12.89
N ASN A 109 -1.11 20.73 13.19
CA ASN A 109 -0.60 21.07 14.52
C ASN A 109 0.13 19.91 15.22
N VAL A 110 0.82 19.05 14.47
CA VAL A 110 1.78 18.09 15.04
C VAL A 110 3.13 18.78 15.17
N GLU A 111 3.78 18.65 16.33
CA GLU A 111 5.09 19.20 16.61
C GLU A 111 6.14 18.66 15.64
N PRO A 112 6.92 19.52 14.94
CA PRO A 112 7.89 19.09 13.92
C PRO A 112 8.94 18.08 14.44
N GLU A 113 9.29 18.16 15.71
CA GLU A 113 10.28 17.31 16.40
C GLU A 113 9.78 15.88 16.58
N LYS A 114 8.48 15.68 16.56
CA LYS A 114 7.85 14.35 16.63
C LYS A 114 7.75 13.65 15.28
N ILE A 115 8.09 14.32 14.18
CA ILE A 115 7.90 13.78 12.84
C ILE A 115 9.24 13.48 12.19
N ILE A 116 9.49 12.21 11.88
CA ILE A 116 10.71 11.75 11.22
C ILE A 116 10.33 11.18 9.84
N THR A 117 10.93 11.73 8.79
CA THR A 117 10.76 11.18 7.43
C THR A 117 11.69 9.99 7.23
N THR A 118 11.11 8.79 7.20
CA THR A 118 11.85 7.52 7.06
C THR A 118 11.60 6.82 5.74
N GLY A 119 10.57 7.22 5.01
CA GLY A 119 9.98 6.36 3.97
C GLY A 119 9.04 5.30 4.57
N ILE A 120 8.39 4.52 3.72
CA ILE A 120 7.61 3.36 4.11
C ILE A 120 8.54 2.15 4.12
N PRO A 121 8.67 1.40 5.22
CA PRO A 121 9.49 0.18 5.25
C PRO A 121 8.98 -0.86 4.27
N ILE A 122 9.89 -1.44 3.53
CA ILE A 122 9.67 -2.56 2.60
C ILE A 122 10.58 -3.73 2.99
N LEU A 123 10.35 -4.89 2.40
CA LEU A 123 11.20 -6.05 2.65
C LEU A 123 12.64 -5.79 2.18
N SER A 124 13.60 -6.39 2.88
CA SER A 124 15.04 -6.30 2.55
C SER A 124 15.38 -6.80 1.14
N ASP A 125 14.54 -7.67 0.58
CA ASP A 125 14.70 -8.22 -0.76
C ASP A 125 14.65 -7.17 -1.89
N PHE A 126 14.11 -5.99 -1.58
CA PHE A 126 14.17 -4.82 -2.47
C PHE A 126 15.44 -3.99 -2.30
N SER A 127 16.24 -4.27 -1.25
CA SER A 127 17.45 -3.53 -0.93
C SER A 127 18.65 -4.23 -1.56
N GLY A 128 19.07 -3.82 -2.74
CA GLY A 128 20.25 -4.39 -3.37
C GLY A 128 20.33 -4.11 -4.86
N SER A 129 21.43 -4.53 -5.46
CA SER A 129 21.61 -4.48 -6.91
C SER A 129 21.43 -5.88 -7.48
N PRO A 130 20.22 -6.29 -7.86
CA PRO A 130 19.96 -7.64 -8.33
C PRO A 130 20.67 -7.91 -9.66
N ASN A 131 21.20 -9.11 -9.84
CA ASN A 131 21.70 -9.54 -11.13
C ASN A 131 20.53 -9.79 -12.10
N ILE A 132 20.15 -8.77 -12.86
CA ILE A 132 19.01 -8.80 -13.79
C ILE A 132 19.13 -9.93 -14.81
N ALA A 133 20.34 -10.21 -15.33
CA ALA A 133 20.55 -11.28 -16.30
C ALA A 133 20.28 -12.66 -15.68
N ALA A 134 20.74 -12.90 -14.45
CA ALA A 134 20.45 -14.14 -13.73
C ALA A 134 18.97 -14.29 -13.41
N LEU A 135 18.30 -13.20 -12.95
CA LEU A 135 16.86 -13.20 -12.68
C LEU A 135 16.03 -13.47 -13.94
N ARG A 136 16.34 -12.82 -15.05
CA ARG A 136 15.65 -13.07 -16.32
C ARG A 136 15.78 -14.52 -16.75
N LYS A 137 16.96 -15.13 -16.59
CA LYS A 137 17.18 -16.57 -16.85
C LYS A 137 16.33 -17.44 -15.91
N LYS A 138 16.34 -17.13 -14.59
CA LYS A 138 15.54 -17.85 -13.57
C LYS A 138 14.05 -17.81 -13.90
N LEU A 139 13.55 -16.63 -14.29
CA LEU A 139 12.13 -16.39 -14.61
C LEU A 139 11.76 -16.72 -16.07
N ALA A 140 12.66 -17.38 -16.81
CA ALA A 140 12.46 -17.77 -18.20
C ALA A 140 12.02 -16.61 -19.12
N ILE A 141 12.63 -15.42 -18.94
CA ILE A 141 12.36 -14.24 -19.75
C ILE A 141 13.41 -14.16 -20.88
N PRO A 142 13.01 -14.27 -22.16
CA PRO A 142 13.92 -14.18 -23.30
C PRO A 142 14.68 -12.86 -23.36
N ALA A 143 15.87 -12.86 -23.92
CA ALA A 143 16.63 -11.66 -24.15
C ALA A 143 15.85 -10.67 -25.04
N GLY A 144 15.86 -9.38 -24.67
CA GLY A 144 15.17 -8.31 -25.40
C GLY A 144 13.65 -8.30 -25.28
N GLN A 145 13.01 -9.28 -24.62
CA GLN A 145 11.58 -9.26 -24.38
C GLN A 145 11.27 -8.32 -23.21
N LYS A 146 10.38 -7.35 -23.41
CA LYS A 146 9.89 -6.46 -22.38
C LYS A 146 8.91 -7.16 -21.45
N VAL A 147 8.82 -6.74 -20.20
CA VAL A 147 7.90 -7.26 -19.17
C VAL A 147 6.95 -6.20 -18.70
N LEU A 148 5.68 -6.40 -18.97
CA LEU A 148 4.58 -5.63 -18.40
C LEU A 148 4.06 -6.38 -17.16
N LEU A 149 4.35 -5.85 -15.98
CA LEU A 149 3.88 -6.40 -14.70
C LEU A 149 2.56 -5.75 -14.31
N ILE A 150 1.57 -6.56 -13.93
CA ILE A 150 0.23 -6.09 -13.53
C ILE A 150 -0.10 -6.65 -12.16
N MET A 151 -0.39 -5.76 -11.20
CA MET A 151 -0.64 -6.15 -9.81
C MET A 151 -1.89 -5.48 -9.25
N GLY A 152 -2.72 -6.26 -8.55
CA GLY A 152 -3.90 -5.77 -7.80
C GLY A 152 -3.67 -5.58 -6.30
N GLY A 153 -2.40 -5.56 -5.86
CA GLY A 153 -2.02 -5.65 -4.45
C GLY A 153 -2.28 -7.05 -3.87
N GLY A 154 -1.98 -7.26 -2.58
CA GLY A 154 -2.09 -8.57 -1.93
C GLY A 154 -3.50 -9.20 -2.00
N CYS A 155 -4.55 -8.39 -2.04
CA CYS A 155 -5.93 -8.86 -2.23
C CYS A 155 -6.31 -9.06 -3.71
N GLY A 156 -5.43 -8.75 -4.66
CA GLY A 156 -5.65 -8.94 -6.08
C GLY A 156 -6.89 -8.22 -6.63
N ILE A 157 -7.10 -6.94 -6.28
CA ILE A 157 -8.30 -6.21 -6.72
C ILE A 157 -8.07 -5.64 -8.12
N PHE A 158 -8.65 -6.30 -9.14
CA PHE A 158 -8.55 -5.94 -10.55
C PHE A 158 -9.90 -5.48 -11.13
N LYS A 159 -10.43 -4.36 -10.67
CA LYS A 159 -11.73 -3.87 -11.18
C LYS A 159 -11.61 -3.51 -12.67
N ASN A 160 -12.30 -4.27 -13.53
CA ASN A 160 -12.32 -4.08 -14.99
C ASN A 160 -10.93 -4.16 -15.69
N MET A 161 -10.00 -4.97 -15.19
CA MET A 161 -8.67 -5.11 -15.81
C MET A 161 -8.71 -5.92 -17.12
N LEU A 162 -9.61 -6.90 -17.25
CA LEU A 162 -9.67 -7.75 -18.44
C LEU A 162 -9.89 -6.99 -19.77
N PRO A 163 -10.78 -5.97 -19.87
CA PRO A 163 -10.85 -5.12 -21.05
C PRO A 163 -9.55 -4.36 -21.36
N VAL A 164 -8.82 -3.93 -20.32
CA VAL A 164 -7.51 -3.26 -20.50
C VAL A 164 -6.50 -4.23 -21.08
N LEU A 165 -6.41 -5.45 -20.54
CA LEU A 165 -5.55 -6.52 -21.07
C LEU A 165 -5.85 -6.81 -22.53
N LYS A 166 -7.12 -6.90 -22.93
CA LYS A 166 -7.53 -7.09 -24.32
C LYS A 166 -7.10 -5.95 -25.25
N ASN A 167 -7.05 -4.70 -24.75
CA ASN A 167 -6.55 -3.57 -25.51
C ASN A 167 -5.03 -3.58 -25.63
N VAL A 168 -4.34 -3.86 -24.52
CA VAL A 168 -2.87 -4.02 -24.47
C VAL A 168 -2.41 -5.14 -25.39
N ASP A 169 -3.15 -6.24 -25.47
CA ASP A 169 -2.86 -7.39 -26.33
C ASP A 169 -2.87 -7.07 -27.85
N ARG A 170 -3.46 -5.95 -28.25
CA ARG A 170 -3.46 -5.48 -29.65
C ARG A 170 -2.18 -4.75 -30.05
N LEU A 171 -1.36 -4.34 -29.09
CA LEU A 171 -0.09 -3.66 -29.36
C LEU A 171 0.87 -4.63 -30.09
N LYS A 172 1.67 -4.06 -31.01
CA LYS A 172 2.57 -4.86 -31.86
C LYS A 172 3.99 -5.03 -31.28
N SER A 173 4.24 -4.44 -30.11
CA SER A 173 5.56 -4.50 -29.46
C SER A 173 5.86 -5.89 -28.91
N ASN A 174 7.14 -6.27 -28.81
CA ASN A 174 7.56 -7.55 -28.23
C ASN A 174 7.65 -7.46 -26.71
N PHE A 175 6.59 -7.87 -26.02
CA PHE A 175 6.54 -7.93 -24.56
C PHE A 175 5.77 -9.17 -24.08
N ARG A 176 5.98 -9.52 -22.83
CA ARG A 176 5.12 -10.47 -22.11
C ARG A 176 4.32 -9.73 -21.04
N ILE A 177 3.17 -10.27 -20.72
CA ILE A 177 2.33 -9.81 -19.63
C ILE A 177 2.51 -10.76 -18.45
N VAL A 178 2.80 -10.22 -17.28
CA VAL A 178 2.85 -11.00 -16.03
C VAL A 178 1.80 -10.39 -15.10
N THR A 179 0.86 -11.20 -14.64
CA THR A 179 -0.21 -10.78 -13.74
C THR A 179 -0.05 -11.45 -12.38
N ILE A 180 0.01 -10.65 -11.30
CA ILE A 180 0.07 -11.17 -9.93
C ILE A 180 -1.29 -10.97 -9.28
N CYS A 181 -2.05 -12.06 -9.14
CA CYS A 181 -3.44 -12.04 -8.68
C CYS A 181 -3.59 -12.06 -7.15
N GLY A 182 -2.50 -12.29 -6.41
CA GLY A 182 -2.58 -12.45 -4.96
C GLY A 182 -3.57 -13.56 -4.59
N HIS A 183 -4.44 -13.29 -3.64
CA HIS A 183 -5.46 -14.25 -3.17
C HIS A 183 -6.78 -14.19 -3.98
N ASN A 184 -6.82 -13.48 -5.10
CA ASN A 184 -8.03 -13.36 -5.91
C ASN A 184 -8.15 -14.50 -6.95
N GLN A 185 -8.77 -15.60 -6.54
CA GLN A 185 -8.99 -16.79 -7.37
C GLN A 185 -9.76 -16.46 -8.67
N LYS A 186 -10.77 -15.58 -8.58
CA LYS A 186 -11.54 -15.19 -9.78
C LYS A 186 -10.66 -14.46 -10.80
N ALA A 187 -9.82 -13.52 -10.37
CA ALA A 187 -8.90 -12.84 -11.28
C ALA A 187 -7.91 -13.82 -11.91
N TYR A 188 -7.39 -14.76 -11.13
CA TYR A 188 -6.51 -15.82 -11.60
C TYR A 188 -7.15 -16.64 -12.72
N GLU A 189 -8.39 -17.09 -12.54
CA GLU A 189 -9.14 -17.85 -13.55
C GLU A 189 -9.43 -17.01 -14.82
N ASP A 190 -9.91 -15.77 -14.63
CA ASP A 190 -10.22 -14.86 -15.74
C ASP A 190 -8.97 -14.57 -16.60
N PHE A 191 -7.80 -14.36 -15.97
CA PHE A 191 -6.56 -14.10 -16.69
C PHE A 191 -5.94 -15.35 -17.32
N ASN A 192 -6.08 -16.52 -16.70
CA ASN A 192 -5.71 -17.78 -17.32
C ASN A 192 -6.58 -18.10 -18.56
N ASN A 193 -7.86 -17.76 -18.53
CA ASN A 193 -8.70 -17.89 -19.72
C ASN A 193 -8.26 -16.91 -20.81
N PHE A 194 -7.91 -15.67 -20.44
CA PHE A 194 -7.36 -14.68 -21.37
C PHE A 194 -6.02 -15.15 -21.98
N SER A 195 -5.12 -15.74 -21.18
CA SER A 195 -3.79 -16.17 -21.64
C SER A 195 -3.84 -17.16 -22.81
N ARG A 196 -4.91 -17.97 -22.88
CA ARG A 196 -5.09 -18.97 -23.96
C ARG A 196 -5.39 -18.36 -25.33
N THR A 197 -5.87 -17.11 -25.37
CA THR A 197 -6.27 -16.41 -26.60
C THR A 197 -5.44 -15.16 -26.87
N SER A 198 -4.55 -14.79 -25.95
CA SER A 198 -3.67 -13.64 -26.07
C SER A 198 -2.63 -13.83 -27.19
N ARG A 199 -2.30 -12.74 -27.87
CA ARG A 199 -1.22 -12.68 -28.88
C ARG A 199 0.17 -12.62 -28.25
N HIS A 200 0.24 -12.12 -27.02
CA HIS A 200 1.47 -12.03 -26.24
C HIS A 200 1.56 -13.20 -25.26
N PRO A 201 2.77 -13.63 -24.88
CA PRO A 201 2.94 -14.53 -23.75
C PRO A 201 2.37 -13.90 -22.48
N VAL A 202 1.44 -14.59 -21.83
CA VAL A 202 0.84 -14.16 -20.55
C VAL A 202 1.17 -15.20 -19.50
N GLN A 203 1.78 -14.74 -18.43
CA GLN A 203 2.04 -15.53 -17.22
C GLN A 203 1.12 -15.05 -16.12
N VAL A 204 0.39 -15.96 -15.49
CA VAL A 204 -0.58 -15.65 -14.43
C VAL A 204 -0.13 -16.32 -13.16
N GLU A 205 0.12 -15.50 -12.15
CA GLU A 205 0.54 -15.96 -10.83
C GLU A 205 -0.55 -15.63 -9.78
N GLY A 206 -0.67 -16.49 -8.79
CA GLY A 206 -1.46 -16.22 -7.59
C GLY A 206 -0.73 -15.32 -6.60
N PHE A 207 -0.76 -15.71 -5.32
CA PHE A 207 0.11 -15.11 -4.30
C PHE A 207 1.54 -15.65 -4.47
N ILE A 208 2.52 -14.77 -4.47
CA ILE A 208 3.95 -15.09 -4.62
C ILE A 208 4.77 -14.36 -3.55
N ASP A 209 5.87 -14.97 -3.12
CA ASP A 209 6.80 -14.38 -2.14
C ASP A 209 7.98 -13.65 -2.81
N ASN A 210 8.23 -13.90 -4.10
CA ASN A 210 9.36 -13.34 -4.84
C ASN A 210 9.00 -12.13 -5.72
N ILE A 211 8.10 -11.26 -5.24
CA ILE A 211 7.65 -10.08 -6.01
C ILE A 211 8.80 -9.12 -6.33
N SER A 212 9.81 -9.01 -5.47
CA SER A 212 11.01 -8.20 -5.70
C SER A 212 11.76 -8.62 -6.98
N GLU A 213 11.84 -9.91 -7.27
CA GLU A 213 12.45 -10.44 -8.49
C GLU A 213 11.68 -10.02 -9.75
N TRP A 214 10.34 -10.08 -9.69
CA TRP A 214 9.49 -9.63 -10.78
C TRP A 214 9.55 -8.13 -11.01
N MET A 215 9.56 -7.33 -9.94
CA MET A 215 9.71 -5.87 -10.06
C MET A 215 11.07 -5.49 -10.62
N ALA A 216 12.14 -6.21 -10.23
CA ALA A 216 13.49 -5.95 -10.73
C ALA A 216 13.66 -6.21 -12.25
N VAL A 217 12.90 -7.15 -12.83
CA VAL A 217 12.98 -7.48 -14.26
C VAL A 217 11.89 -6.84 -15.11
N ALA A 218 10.90 -6.21 -14.48
CA ALA A 218 9.81 -5.54 -15.18
C ALA A 218 10.29 -4.21 -15.81
N ASP A 219 9.70 -3.87 -16.94
CA ASP A 219 9.93 -2.59 -17.64
C ASP A 219 8.82 -1.57 -17.34
N LEU A 220 7.65 -2.05 -16.92
CA LEU A 220 6.50 -1.21 -16.60
C LEU A 220 5.58 -1.95 -15.63
N LEU A 221 5.10 -1.24 -14.61
CA LEU A 221 4.11 -1.73 -13.65
C LEU A 221 2.76 -1.04 -13.88
N VAL A 222 1.70 -1.83 -13.99
CA VAL A 222 0.31 -1.35 -13.91
C VAL A 222 -0.27 -1.80 -12.57
N THR A 223 -0.60 -0.86 -11.72
CA THR A 223 -1.06 -1.20 -10.35
C THR A 223 -2.03 -0.16 -9.79
N LYS A 224 -2.64 -0.51 -8.67
CA LYS A 224 -3.30 0.46 -7.78
C LYS A 224 -2.26 1.10 -6.85
N PRO A 225 -2.48 2.35 -6.41
CA PRO A 225 -1.50 3.09 -5.61
C PRO A 225 -1.56 2.72 -4.12
N GLY A 226 -1.38 1.45 -3.79
CA GLY A 226 -1.21 1.00 -2.40
C GLY A 226 0.17 1.39 -1.87
N GLY A 227 0.25 1.91 -0.63
CA GLY A 227 1.49 2.49 -0.08
C GLY A 227 2.71 1.57 -0.18
N LEU A 228 2.59 0.29 0.18
CA LEU A 228 3.70 -0.68 0.05
C LEU A 228 4.09 -0.91 -1.41
N THR A 229 3.13 -1.23 -2.28
CA THR A 229 3.43 -1.54 -3.70
C THR A 229 4.12 -0.38 -4.41
N ILE A 230 3.70 0.86 -4.17
CA ILE A 230 4.36 2.02 -4.78
C ILE A 230 5.75 2.29 -4.18
N SER A 231 5.96 2.01 -2.87
CA SER A 231 7.28 2.12 -2.25
C SER A 231 8.24 1.08 -2.82
N GLU A 232 7.79 -0.15 -2.99
CA GLU A 232 8.53 -1.24 -3.62
C GLU A 232 8.91 -0.90 -5.07
N ALA A 233 7.97 -0.36 -5.84
CA ALA A 233 8.21 0.06 -7.22
C ALA A 233 9.18 1.26 -7.32
N ILE A 234 9.08 2.24 -6.41
CA ILE A 234 10.01 3.38 -6.35
C ILE A 234 11.44 2.90 -6.10
N VAL A 235 11.63 2.01 -5.11
CA VAL A 235 12.97 1.46 -4.80
C VAL A 235 13.51 0.59 -5.93
N SER A 236 12.63 -0.08 -6.67
CA SER A 236 12.98 -0.87 -7.85
C SER A 236 13.20 0.01 -9.11
N GLU A 237 13.09 1.33 -9.01
CA GLU A 237 13.16 2.27 -10.15
C GLU A 237 12.20 1.89 -11.30
N LEU A 238 11.08 1.25 -10.96
CA LEU A 238 10.13 0.69 -11.92
C LEU A 238 9.07 1.72 -12.31
N PRO A 239 9.00 2.13 -13.59
CA PRO A 239 7.96 3.05 -14.07
C PRO A 239 6.55 2.51 -13.81
N MET A 240 5.61 3.39 -13.43
CA MET A 240 4.27 3.00 -13.02
C MET A 240 3.17 3.66 -13.85
N ILE A 241 2.14 2.88 -14.16
CA ILE A 241 0.82 3.36 -14.57
C ILE A 241 -0.15 3.08 -13.44
N ILE A 242 -0.77 4.13 -12.92
CA ILE A 242 -1.78 4.01 -11.87
C ILE A 242 -3.14 3.78 -12.51
N TYR A 243 -3.74 2.64 -12.18
CA TYR A 243 -5.00 2.21 -12.74
C TYR A 243 -6.12 2.20 -11.69
N LYS A 244 -7.15 3.00 -11.94
CA LYS A 244 -8.41 3.06 -11.15
C LYS A 244 -8.17 3.01 -9.63
N PRO A 245 -7.57 4.03 -9.03
CA PRO A 245 -7.44 4.11 -7.60
C PRO A 245 -8.81 4.04 -6.94
N LEU A 246 -8.92 3.32 -5.84
CA LEU A 246 -10.08 3.42 -4.97
C LEU A 246 -10.07 4.78 -4.29
N GLY A 247 -11.25 5.33 -3.97
CA GLY A 247 -11.30 6.61 -3.28
C GLY A 247 -10.63 6.60 -1.90
N GLY A 248 -10.37 7.78 -1.34
CA GLY A 248 -9.68 7.94 -0.07
C GLY A 248 -8.16 7.85 -0.23
N GLN A 249 -7.48 7.09 0.62
CA GLN A 249 -6.02 6.99 0.67
C GLN A 249 -5.38 6.64 -0.69
N GLU A 250 -5.99 5.74 -1.47
CA GLU A 250 -5.45 5.40 -2.81
C GLU A 250 -5.52 6.59 -3.78
N ALA A 251 -6.58 7.42 -3.71
CA ALA A 251 -6.67 8.61 -4.55
C ALA A 251 -5.59 9.64 -4.16
N ASP A 252 -5.34 9.81 -2.87
CA ASP A 252 -4.31 10.70 -2.35
C ASP A 252 -2.89 10.21 -2.73
N ASN A 253 -2.63 8.90 -2.61
CA ASN A 253 -1.38 8.27 -3.04
C ASN A 253 -1.16 8.45 -4.55
N ALA A 254 -2.22 8.27 -5.36
CA ALA A 254 -2.15 8.53 -6.80
C ALA A 254 -1.79 9.98 -7.10
N GLN A 255 -2.41 10.93 -6.40
CA GLN A 255 -2.11 12.36 -6.56
C GLN A 255 -0.65 12.69 -6.21
N PHE A 256 -0.11 12.09 -5.14
CA PHE A 256 1.30 12.21 -4.78
C PHE A 256 2.22 11.73 -5.91
N LEU A 257 1.98 10.54 -6.44
CA LEU A 257 2.80 9.97 -7.52
C LEU A 257 2.76 10.82 -8.80
N LEU A 258 1.57 11.29 -9.19
CA LEU A 258 1.40 12.14 -10.37
C LEU A 258 2.11 13.48 -10.20
N SER A 259 1.95 14.15 -9.05
CA SER A 259 2.59 15.43 -8.76
C SER A 259 4.11 15.34 -8.63
N SER A 260 4.63 14.16 -8.27
CA SER A 260 6.07 13.88 -8.17
C SER A 260 6.68 13.38 -9.48
N GLY A 261 5.90 13.21 -10.55
CA GLY A 261 6.38 12.69 -11.83
C GLY A 261 6.79 11.20 -11.78
N LEU A 262 6.37 10.46 -10.76
CA LEU A 262 6.73 9.05 -10.56
C LEU A 262 5.78 8.09 -11.26
N SER A 263 4.67 8.56 -11.77
CA SER A 263 3.70 7.74 -12.50
C SER A 263 2.89 8.55 -13.50
N ILE A 264 2.17 7.82 -14.37
CA ILE A 264 1.08 8.35 -15.19
C ILE A 264 -0.23 7.70 -14.78
N ALA A 265 -1.36 8.41 -14.97
CA ALA A 265 -2.69 7.86 -14.75
C ALA A 265 -3.26 7.28 -16.05
N ALA A 266 -4.04 6.18 -15.95
CA ALA A 266 -4.78 5.56 -17.05
C ALA A 266 -6.29 5.61 -16.80
#